data_88dff5f1279b17f156ada1fc5170c845
#
_entry.id   88dff5f1279b17f156ada1fc5170c845
#
_cell.length_a   1.000
_cell.length_b   1.000
_cell.length_c   1.000
_cell.angle_alpha   90.00
_cell.angle_beta   90.00
_cell.angle_gamma   90.00
#
_symmetry.space_group_name_H-M   'P 1'
#
loop_
_entity.id
_entity.type
_entity.pdbx_description
1 polymer ?
#
loop_
_entity_poly.entity_id
_entity_poly.type
_entity_poly.pdbx_seq_one_letter_code
_entity_poly.pdbx_strand_id
1 'polypeptide(L)'
;MARLDHNPGRETAGMLTGPLCLDRRGFVLASLASLAASPAMGARGPIRVLIVDGVSNHDWRLTTRLLLKILESTGLFAVSISTSPPKADAPGWDQWRPDFESCDVVLQTYNDIWGGPAWPERVKSAFETFVARGGGVFFLHSANNAFADWPAYNEMIGLGWREKDFGRAIYIDDDERQAVIPAGVGEGTDHGPRYDALVRRIGEHPVHEGLPRAWMTADVELYRYARGPACQLEVLSYAREPQTRMNWPMEWTVMYGRGRCYVANYGHVWDGDKDPVTLRSVDVQTILIRALQWLARREVTWPVPEDYPTAETVSIRPALP
;
A
#
# COMPACT_ATOMS: atom_id res chain seq x y z
N MET A 1 -68.36 -21.25 7.49
CA MET A 1 -68.67 -19.81 7.41
C MET A 1 -67.67 -19.05 8.25
N ALA A 2 -67.19 -17.95 7.75
CA ALA A 2 -66.24 -16.96 8.28
C ALA A 2 -64.74 -17.19 7.90
N ARG A 3 -64.34 -16.47 6.84
CA ARG A 3 -62.96 -16.17 6.46
C ARG A 3 -62.43 -15.14 7.43
N LEU A 4 -61.21 -15.31 7.90
CA LEU A 4 -60.40 -14.24 8.52
C LEU A 4 -59.20 -13.99 7.66
N ASP A 5 -59.17 -12.80 7.08
CA ASP A 5 -58.02 -12.26 6.34
C ASP A 5 -56.90 -11.91 7.33
N HIS A 6 -55.69 -12.45 7.08
CA HIS A 6 -54.48 -12.01 7.76
C HIS A 6 -53.60 -11.28 6.75
N ASN A 7 -53.45 -9.99 6.99
CA ASN A 7 -52.55 -9.08 6.32
C ASN A 7 -51.18 -9.12 7.05
N PRO A 8 -50.06 -9.54 6.41
CA PRO A 8 -48.78 -9.45 7.04
C PRO A 8 -48.18 -8.04 6.82
N GLY A 9 -47.87 -7.40 7.94
CA GLY A 9 -47.25 -6.10 8.02
C GLY A 9 -45.90 -6.05 7.29
N ARG A 10 -45.68 -4.90 6.65
CA ARG A 10 -44.38 -4.46 6.07
C ARG A 10 -43.38 -4.34 7.20
N GLU A 11 -42.40 -5.20 7.26
CA GLU A 11 -41.16 -4.95 7.97
C GLU A 11 -40.30 -3.99 7.14
N THR A 12 -40.06 -2.82 7.72
CA THR A 12 -39.11 -1.83 7.21
C THR A 12 -37.70 -2.35 7.42
N ALA A 13 -37.04 -2.75 6.33
CA ALA A 13 -35.62 -3.06 6.31
C ALA A 13 -34.82 -1.80 6.72
N GLY A 14 -34.17 -1.87 7.88
CA GLY A 14 -33.21 -0.87 8.32
C GLY A 14 -32.02 -0.79 7.35
N MET A 15 -31.88 0.34 6.69
CA MET A 15 -30.70 0.68 5.91
C MET A 15 -29.50 0.83 6.86
N LEU A 16 -28.58 -0.14 6.80
CA LEU A 16 -27.25 0.03 7.36
C LEU A 16 -26.48 1.01 6.47
N THR A 17 -26.32 2.24 6.97
CA THR A 17 -25.51 3.27 6.32
C THR A 17 -24.03 2.97 6.58
N GLY A 18 -23.40 2.23 5.68
CA GLY A 18 -21.94 2.23 5.56
C GLY A 18 -21.45 3.58 5.01
N PRO A 19 -20.18 3.96 5.23
CA PRO A 19 -19.67 5.23 4.76
C PRO A 19 -19.84 5.36 3.24
N LEU A 20 -20.56 6.41 2.83
CA LEU A 20 -20.78 6.76 1.43
C LEU A 20 -19.45 7.22 0.83
N CYS A 21 -18.88 6.44 -0.07
CA CYS A 21 -17.85 6.92 -1.01
C CYS A 21 -18.50 7.99 -1.90
N LEU A 22 -18.25 9.27 -1.63
CA LEU A 22 -18.69 10.35 -2.48
C LEU A 22 -18.00 10.28 -3.83
N ASP A 23 -18.74 9.88 -4.86
CA ASP A 23 -18.29 9.90 -6.25
C ASP A 23 -18.19 11.37 -6.71
N ARG A 24 -16.96 11.89 -6.80
CA ARG A 24 -16.68 13.23 -7.33
C ARG A 24 -16.63 13.24 -8.86
N ARG A 25 -17.60 12.67 -9.53
CA ARG A 25 -17.87 12.97 -10.94
C ARG A 25 -18.83 14.17 -11.02
N GLY A 26 -18.29 15.37 -11.03
CA GLY A 26 -19.11 16.55 -11.27
C GLY A 26 -18.58 17.83 -10.65
N PHE A 27 -17.38 18.28 -11.03
CA PHE A 27 -17.05 19.70 -11.01
C PHE A 27 -16.02 20.00 -12.10
N VAL A 28 -16.51 20.24 -13.31
CA VAL A 28 -15.74 20.93 -14.34
C VAL A 28 -15.78 22.41 -14.03
N LEU A 29 -14.82 22.91 -13.29
CA LEU A 29 -14.52 24.34 -13.26
C LEU A 29 -13.43 24.62 -14.30
N ALA A 30 -13.83 25.31 -15.36
CA ALA A 30 -12.93 25.89 -16.34
C ALA A 30 -12.02 26.90 -15.62
N SER A 31 -10.78 26.51 -15.32
CA SER A 31 -9.76 27.41 -14.84
C SER A 31 -8.96 27.92 -16.02
N LEU A 32 -9.05 29.22 -16.25
CA LEU A 32 -8.17 29.98 -17.14
C LEU A 32 -6.70 29.69 -16.81
N ALA A 33 -6.01 29.08 -17.76
CA ALA A 33 -4.58 28.81 -17.65
C ALA A 33 -3.81 30.13 -17.67
N SER A 34 -3.38 30.60 -16.51
CA SER A 34 -2.26 31.53 -16.41
C SER A 34 -0.99 30.75 -16.75
N LEU A 35 -0.37 31.06 -17.87
CA LEU A 35 0.98 30.66 -18.23
C LEU A 35 1.95 31.29 -17.23
N ALA A 36 2.07 30.71 -16.04
CA ALA A 36 3.18 30.97 -15.15
C ALA A 36 4.40 30.22 -15.70
N ALA A 37 5.42 30.96 -16.12
CA ALA A 37 6.71 30.40 -16.48
C ALA A 37 7.18 29.47 -15.35
N SER A 38 7.40 28.19 -15.67
CA SER A 38 7.98 27.22 -14.75
C SER A 38 9.32 27.77 -14.28
N PRO A 39 9.57 27.91 -12.97
CA PRO A 39 10.90 28.24 -12.51
C PRO A 39 11.85 27.13 -12.96
N ALA A 40 13.03 27.53 -13.47
CA ALA A 40 14.10 26.61 -13.83
C ALA A 40 14.28 25.59 -12.68
N MET A 41 14.22 24.30 -13.01
CA MET A 41 14.40 23.19 -12.07
C MET A 41 15.87 23.23 -11.59
N GLY A 42 16.13 24.09 -10.59
CA GLY A 42 17.35 23.98 -9.79
C GLY A 42 17.41 22.57 -9.21
N ALA A 43 18.59 21.95 -9.19
CA ALA A 43 18.81 20.61 -8.68
C ALA A 43 18.18 20.50 -7.29
N ARG A 44 17.01 19.87 -7.21
CA ARG A 44 16.37 19.60 -5.92
C ARG A 44 17.24 18.58 -5.21
N GLY A 45 17.58 18.82 -3.93
CA GLY A 45 18.33 17.86 -3.10
C GLY A 45 17.70 16.45 -3.08
N PRO A 46 18.34 15.51 -2.40
CA PRO A 46 17.84 14.13 -2.30
C PRO A 46 16.42 14.11 -1.75
N ILE A 47 15.65 13.09 -2.12
CA ILE A 47 14.30 12.85 -1.56
C ILE A 47 14.47 12.37 -0.12
N ARG A 48 13.83 13.05 0.83
CA ARG A 48 13.91 12.71 2.25
C ARG A 48 12.87 11.63 2.55
N VAL A 49 13.35 10.44 2.90
CA VAL A 49 12.52 9.28 3.24
C VAL A 49 12.63 9.01 4.74
N LEU A 50 11.48 8.92 5.40
CA LEU A 50 11.40 8.47 6.79
C LEU A 50 10.87 7.04 6.83
N ILE A 51 11.69 6.08 7.23
CA ILE A 51 11.24 4.73 7.54
C ILE A 51 10.64 4.73 8.95
N VAL A 52 9.40 4.26 9.09
CA VAL A 52 8.74 4.09 10.39
C VAL A 52 8.58 2.60 10.66
N ASP A 53 9.25 2.12 11.70
CA ASP A 53 9.31 0.71 12.07
C ASP A 53 9.21 0.49 13.59
N GLY A 54 9.57 -0.70 14.10
CA GLY A 54 9.72 -1.03 15.52
C GLY A 54 8.88 -2.21 16.00
N VAL A 55 7.72 -2.46 15.39
CA VAL A 55 6.85 -3.61 15.69
C VAL A 55 6.33 -4.20 14.37
N SER A 56 6.36 -5.51 14.26
CA SER A 56 5.73 -6.28 13.19
C SER A 56 5.69 -7.76 13.56
N ASN A 57 4.80 -8.50 12.93
CA ASN A 57 4.84 -9.97 12.89
C ASN A 57 5.89 -10.51 11.91
N HIS A 58 6.56 -9.62 11.17
CA HIS A 58 7.65 -9.92 10.24
C HIS A 58 8.99 -9.44 10.81
N ASP A 59 10.12 -9.86 10.23
CA ASP A 59 11.44 -9.33 10.62
C ASP A 59 11.63 -7.89 10.09
N TRP A 60 11.03 -6.93 10.81
CA TRP A 60 11.14 -5.52 10.46
C TRP A 60 12.59 -5.02 10.54
N ARG A 61 13.44 -5.60 11.42
CA ARG A 61 14.84 -5.19 11.55
C ARG A 61 15.64 -5.53 10.29
N LEU A 62 15.46 -6.74 9.78
CA LEU A 62 16.08 -7.15 8.53
C LEU A 62 15.50 -6.35 7.36
N THR A 63 14.18 -6.18 7.33
CA THR A 63 13.49 -5.36 6.32
C THR A 63 14.07 -3.95 6.28
N THR A 64 14.16 -3.25 7.41
CA THR A 64 14.70 -1.88 7.48
C THR A 64 16.16 -1.82 7.00
N ARG A 65 17.00 -2.77 7.41
CA ARG A 65 18.41 -2.81 6.96
C ARG A 65 18.52 -2.99 5.44
N LEU A 66 17.71 -3.86 4.85
CA LEU A 66 17.73 -4.09 3.40
C LEU A 66 17.17 -2.87 2.64
N LEU A 67 16.09 -2.28 3.11
CA LEU A 67 15.52 -1.05 2.53
C LEU A 67 16.54 0.09 2.56
N LEU A 68 17.23 0.29 3.68
CA LEU A 68 18.26 1.32 3.81
C LEU A 68 19.35 1.12 2.76
N LYS A 69 19.89 -0.10 2.63
CA LYS A 69 20.92 -0.43 1.62
C LYS A 69 20.43 -0.20 0.18
N ILE A 70 19.19 -0.63 -0.12
CA ILE A 70 18.59 -0.42 -1.45
C ILE A 70 18.52 1.07 -1.77
N LEU A 71 18.02 1.88 -0.85
CA LEU A 71 17.81 3.31 -1.08
C LEU A 71 19.13 4.09 -1.14
N GLU A 72 20.07 3.81 -0.24
CA GLU A 72 21.39 4.44 -0.23
C GLU A 72 22.20 4.14 -1.50
N SER A 73 22.08 2.91 -2.04
CA SER A 73 22.80 2.51 -3.26
C SER A 73 22.45 3.36 -4.50
N THR A 74 21.29 4.04 -4.48
CA THR A 74 20.83 4.85 -5.60
C THR A 74 21.40 6.26 -5.64
N GLY A 75 21.83 6.79 -4.50
CA GLY A 75 22.23 8.20 -4.33
C GLY A 75 21.08 9.21 -4.45
N LEU A 76 19.82 8.75 -4.58
CA LEU A 76 18.63 9.60 -4.77
C LEU A 76 17.97 10.02 -3.46
N PHE A 77 18.22 9.31 -2.38
CA PHE A 77 17.48 9.43 -1.13
C PHE A 77 18.36 9.82 0.05
N ALA A 78 17.81 10.66 0.92
CA ALA A 78 18.32 10.88 2.28
C ALA A 78 17.36 10.15 3.24
N VAL A 79 17.82 9.06 3.85
CA VAL A 79 16.97 8.17 4.66
C VAL A 79 17.18 8.46 6.13
N SER A 80 16.07 8.60 6.86
CA SER A 80 16.04 8.60 8.31
C SER A 80 15.13 7.47 8.81
N ILE A 81 15.31 7.03 10.05
CA ILE A 81 14.54 5.93 10.64
C ILE A 81 13.94 6.41 11.96
N SER A 82 12.67 6.09 12.19
CA SER A 82 11.98 6.31 13.45
C SER A 82 11.44 4.99 13.96
N THR A 83 12.19 4.37 14.87
CA THR A 83 11.83 3.10 15.50
C THR A 83 10.97 3.34 16.74
N SER A 84 9.78 2.74 16.78
CA SER A 84 8.90 2.80 17.93
C SER A 84 9.41 1.96 19.11
N PRO A 85 8.95 2.22 20.33
CA PRO A 85 9.10 1.26 21.43
C PRO A 85 8.49 -0.10 21.05
N PRO A 86 9.09 -1.23 21.49
CA PRO A 86 8.74 -2.56 20.99
C PRO A 86 7.49 -3.18 21.61
N LYS A 87 6.98 -2.63 22.72
CA LYS A 87 5.82 -3.15 23.48
C LYS A 87 5.01 -2.02 24.06
N ALA A 88 3.72 -2.26 24.32
CA ALA A 88 2.80 -1.25 24.85
C ALA A 88 3.26 -0.64 26.20
N ASP A 89 3.86 -1.45 27.06
CA ASP A 89 4.39 -1.06 28.38
C ASP A 89 5.86 -0.60 28.37
N ALA A 90 6.50 -0.61 27.19
CA ALA A 90 7.88 -0.15 27.09
C ALA A 90 7.98 1.36 27.31
N PRO A 91 9.06 1.84 27.98
CA PRO A 91 9.30 3.27 28.10
C PRO A 91 9.58 3.90 26.74
N GLY A 92 9.31 5.20 26.62
CA GLY A 92 9.67 5.97 25.44
C GLY A 92 8.48 6.33 24.53
N TRP A 93 7.31 5.74 24.71
CA TRP A 93 6.13 6.12 23.92
C TRP A 93 5.80 7.62 24.04
N ASP A 94 5.95 8.20 25.23
CA ASP A 94 5.69 9.62 25.43
C ASP A 94 6.66 10.54 24.70
N GLN A 95 7.88 10.07 24.41
CA GLN A 95 8.91 10.80 23.69
C GLN A 95 8.96 10.46 22.19
N TRP A 96 8.40 9.32 21.79
CA TRP A 96 8.47 8.90 20.40
C TRP A 96 7.69 9.85 19.49
N ARG A 97 8.40 10.50 18.57
CA ARG A 97 7.93 11.54 17.68
C ARG A 97 8.57 11.34 16.31
N PRO A 98 7.99 10.52 15.40
CA PRO A 98 8.44 10.48 14.02
C PRO A 98 8.39 11.88 13.41
N ASP A 99 9.48 12.33 12.82
CA ASP A 99 9.58 13.67 12.24
C ASP A 99 8.98 13.70 10.83
N PHE A 100 7.66 13.70 10.76
CA PHE A 100 6.93 13.78 9.51
C PHE A 100 7.10 15.13 8.77
N GLU A 101 7.47 16.19 9.48
CA GLU A 101 7.65 17.51 8.87
C GLU A 101 8.95 17.61 8.05
N SER A 102 9.96 16.85 8.42
CA SER A 102 11.27 16.85 7.78
C SER A 102 11.40 15.86 6.62
N CYS A 103 10.35 15.08 6.29
CA CYS A 103 10.41 14.13 5.19
C CYS A 103 9.48 14.51 4.03
N ASP A 104 9.79 13.98 2.85
CA ASP A 104 8.96 14.08 1.65
C ASP A 104 8.04 12.86 1.54
N VAL A 105 8.53 11.69 2.01
CA VAL A 105 7.83 10.40 1.95
C VAL A 105 8.07 9.61 3.22
N VAL A 106 7.00 9.00 3.74
CA VAL A 106 7.09 7.97 4.79
C VAL A 106 7.09 6.60 4.11
N LEU A 107 8.05 5.75 4.47
CA LEU A 107 8.06 4.33 4.14
C LEU A 107 7.63 3.56 5.39
N GLN A 108 6.40 3.05 5.35
CA GLN A 108 5.74 2.42 6.48
C GLN A 108 5.96 0.91 6.46
N THR A 109 6.51 0.37 7.54
CA THR A 109 6.73 -1.07 7.74
C THR A 109 6.19 -1.57 9.09
N TYR A 110 5.66 -0.66 9.91
CA TYR A 110 5.08 -0.98 11.20
C TYR A 110 3.78 -1.77 11.06
N ASN A 111 3.60 -2.78 11.91
CA ASN A 111 2.39 -3.60 11.93
C ASN A 111 2.08 -4.07 13.35
N ASP A 112 0.92 -3.69 13.88
CA ASP A 112 0.43 -4.05 15.22
C ASP A 112 -0.52 -5.27 15.24
N ILE A 113 -0.59 -6.02 14.13
CA ILE A 113 -1.41 -7.23 14.07
C ILE A 113 -1.06 -8.20 15.23
N TRP A 114 -2.01 -8.96 15.70
CA TRP A 114 -1.88 -9.90 16.82
C TRP A 114 -1.53 -9.25 18.16
N GLY A 115 -1.99 -8.03 18.38
CA GLY A 115 -1.90 -7.35 19.68
C GLY A 115 -0.62 -6.55 19.90
N GLY A 116 0.05 -6.16 18.85
CA GLY A 116 1.09 -5.14 18.91
C GLY A 116 0.54 -3.81 19.42
N PRO A 117 1.39 -2.91 19.95
CA PRO A 117 0.95 -1.61 20.46
C PRO A 117 0.49 -0.69 19.34
N ALA A 118 -0.67 -0.07 19.49
CA ALA A 118 -1.11 1.00 18.61
C ALA A 118 -0.25 2.27 18.81
N TRP A 119 -0.13 3.10 17.77
CA TRP A 119 0.52 4.40 17.91
C TRP A 119 -0.25 5.33 18.84
N PRO A 120 0.42 6.17 19.64
CA PRO A 120 -0.23 7.21 20.41
C PRO A 120 -1.03 8.16 19.52
N GLU A 121 -2.17 8.66 20.03
CA GLU A 121 -3.09 9.48 19.25
C GLU A 121 -2.44 10.72 18.63
N ARG A 122 -1.50 11.37 19.35
CA ARG A 122 -0.73 12.50 18.81
C ARG A 122 0.12 12.13 17.58
N VAL A 123 0.64 10.89 17.53
CA VAL A 123 1.43 10.39 16.39
C VAL A 123 0.51 10.08 15.22
N LYS A 124 -0.65 9.46 15.48
CA LYS A 124 -1.68 9.24 14.47
C LYS A 124 -2.13 10.55 13.84
N SER A 125 -2.50 11.55 14.66
CA SER A 125 -2.93 12.87 14.19
C SER A 125 -1.85 13.60 13.39
N ALA A 126 -0.58 13.49 13.79
CA ALA A 126 0.53 14.07 13.04
C ALA A 126 0.71 13.38 11.67
N PHE A 127 0.61 12.06 11.62
CA PHE A 127 0.67 11.29 10.38
C PHE A 127 -0.49 11.60 9.44
N GLU A 128 -1.73 11.63 9.93
CA GLU A 128 -2.90 12.04 9.15
C GLU A 128 -2.72 13.44 8.56
N THR A 129 -2.25 14.37 9.38
CA THR A 129 -2.00 15.75 8.96
C THR A 129 -0.94 15.81 7.86
N PHE A 130 0.15 15.06 7.99
CA PHE A 130 1.20 14.95 6.99
C PHE A 130 0.64 14.47 5.66
N VAL A 131 -0.09 13.36 5.65
CA VAL A 131 -0.66 12.80 4.43
C VAL A 131 -1.70 13.76 3.85
N ALA A 132 -2.67 14.23 4.65
CA ALA A 132 -3.75 15.10 4.16
C ALA A 132 -3.23 16.39 3.53
N ARG A 133 -2.08 16.90 3.99
CA ARG A 133 -1.43 18.10 3.43
C ARG A 133 -0.60 17.85 2.16
N GLY A 134 -0.44 16.61 1.75
CA GLY A 134 0.23 16.27 0.49
C GLY A 134 1.47 15.40 0.64
N GLY A 135 1.78 14.91 1.82
CA GLY A 135 2.83 13.94 2.06
C GLY A 135 2.59 12.63 1.31
N GLY A 136 3.67 11.96 0.92
CA GLY A 136 3.62 10.64 0.30
C GLY A 136 3.81 9.52 1.32
N VAL A 137 3.11 8.39 1.16
CA VAL A 137 3.33 7.20 1.99
C VAL A 137 3.43 5.96 1.13
N PHE A 138 4.49 5.18 1.34
CA PHE A 138 4.62 3.82 0.81
C PHE A 138 4.32 2.82 1.93
N PHE A 139 3.29 2.02 1.77
CA PHE A 139 2.95 0.92 2.68
C PHE A 139 3.51 -0.37 2.11
N LEU A 140 4.56 -0.88 2.76
CA LEU A 140 5.24 -2.08 2.32
C LEU A 140 4.62 -3.32 2.95
N HIS A 141 4.15 -4.24 2.13
CA HIS A 141 3.68 -5.56 2.53
C HIS A 141 2.75 -5.52 3.73
N SER A 142 3.14 -6.12 4.85
CA SER A 142 2.34 -6.24 6.06
C SER A 142 2.02 -4.91 6.77
N ALA A 143 2.56 -3.79 6.33
CA ALA A 143 2.12 -2.49 6.81
C ALA A 143 0.63 -2.23 6.53
N ASN A 144 0.04 -2.85 5.50
CA ASN A 144 -1.39 -2.75 5.24
C ASN A 144 -2.25 -3.61 6.20
N ASN A 145 -1.64 -4.41 7.07
CA ASN A 145 -2.33 -5.17 8.10
C ASN A 145 -2.54 -4.35 9.39
N ALA A 146 -1.75 -3.28 9.57
CA ALA A 146 -1.75 -2.48 10.78
C ALA A 146 -3.07 -1.75 11.03
N PHE A 147 -3.31 -1.42 12.30
CA PHE A 147 -4.29 -0.45 12.78
C PHE A 147 -5.72 -0.65 12.28
N ALA A 148 -6.27 -1.85 12.49
CA ALA A 148 -7.65 -2.18 12.10
C ALA A 148 -8.68 -1.17 12.66
N ASP A 149 -8.45 -0.65 13.87
CA ASP A 149 -9.33 0.28 14.57
C ASP A 149 -9.05 1.77 14.26
N TRP A 150 -8.17 2.07 13.30
CA TRP A 150 -7.88 3.45 12.91
C TRP A 150 -8.50 3.77 11.53
N PRO A 151 -9.67 4.45 11.47
CA PRO A 151 -10.41 4.67 10.22
C PRO A 151 -9.59 5.37 9.14
N ALA A 152 -8.87 6.45 9.49
CA ALA A 152 -8.07 7.21 8.52
C ALA A 152 -6.94 6.35 7.92
N TYR A 153 -6.31 5.47 8.71
CA TYR A 153 -5.31 4.55 8.18
C TYR A 153 -5.93 3.55 7.20
N ASN A 154 -7.11 3.02 7.51
CA ASN A 154 -7.83 2.12 6.60
C ASN A 154 -8.24 2.83 5.30
N GLU A 155 -8.59 4.12 5.36
CA GLU A 155 -8.82 4.92 4.14
C GLU A 155 -7.54 5.11 3.32
N MET A 156 -6.39 5.35 3.97
CA MET A 156 -5.09 5.53 3.31
C MET A 156 -4.59 4.27 2.61
N ILE A 157 -4.74 3.11 3.24
CA ILE A 157 -4.33 1.82 2.64
C ILE A 157 -5.35 1.27 1.65
N GLY A 158 -6.62 1.65 1.76
CA GLY A 158 -7.73 1.18 0.93
C GLY A 158 -8.12 -0.28 1.14
N LEU A 159 -7.16 -1.20 1.15
CA LEU A 159 -7.30 -2.63 1.37
C LEU A 159 -6.21 -3.11 2.34
N GLY A 160 -6.57 -3.98 3.27
CA GLY A 160 -5.64 -4.55 4.24
C GLY A 160 -6.08 -5.93 4.75
N TRP A 161 -5.33 -6.48 5.67
CA TRP A 161 -5.67 -7.75 6.32
C TRP A 161 -6.80 -7.55 7.32
N ARG A 162 -8.03 -7.85 6.91
CA ARG A 162 -9.24 -7.61 7.69
C ARG A 162 -10.22 -8.78 7.55
N GLU A 163 -11.13 -8.90 8.51
CA GLU A 163 -12.23 -9.86 8.47
C GLU A 163 -13.21 -9.56 7.33
N LYS A 164 -13.97 -10.56 6.88
CA LYS A 164 -14.85 -10.47 5.71
C LYS A 164 -15.89 -9.35 5.79
N ASP A 165 -16.36 -9.04 7.00
CA ASP A 165 -17.40 -8.03 7.24
C ASP A 165 -16.85 -6.61 7.37
N PHE A 166 -15.51 -6.43 7.43
CA PHE A 166 -14.86 -5.15 7.61
C PHE A 166 -15.12 -4.17 6.47
N GLY A 167 -15.18 -4.69 5.26
CA GLY A 167 -15.35 -3.87 4.07
C GLY A 167 -15.34 -4.71 2.80
N ARG A 168 -15.31 -4.02 1.68
CA ARG A 168 -15.26 -4.65 0.35
C ARG A 168 -13.87 -5.20 0.05
N ALA A 169 -13.79 -6.21 -0.82
CA ALA A 169 -12.55 -6.58 -1.47
C ALA A 169 -12.59 -6.21 -2.96
N ILE A 170 -11.40 -6.06 -3.57
CA ILE A 170 -11.24 -5.84 -5.01
C ILE A 170 -10.53 -7.05 -5.60
N TYR A 171 -11.00 -7.51 -6.75
CA TYR A 171 -10.30 -8.45 -7.61
C TYR A 171 -10.29 -7.92 -9.04
N ILE A 172 -9.47 -8.50 -9.91
CA ILE A 172 -9.39 -8.11 -11.32
C ILE A 172 -10.06 -9.21 -12.16
N ASP A 173 -11.07 -8.82 -12.94
CA ASP A 173 -11.78 -9.75 -13.80
C ASP A 173 -10.96 -10.13 -15.06
N ASP A 174 -11.51 -11.02 -15.88
CA ASP A 174 -10.84 -11.51 -17.08
C ASP A 174 -10.70 -10.43 -18.19
N ASP A 175 -11.45 -9.32 -18.07
CA ASP A 175 -11.32 -8.14 -18.92
C ASP A 175 -10.35 -7.08 -18.36
N GLU A 176 -9.56 -7.45 -17.36
CA GLU A 176 -8.60 -6.59 -16.64
C GLU A 176 -9.26 -5.38 -15.93
N ARG A 177 -10.54 -5.50 -15.52
CA ARG A 177 -11.26 -4.44 -14.79
C ARG A 177 -11.34 -4.74 -13.29
N GLN A 178 -11.32 -3.69 -12.50
CA GLN A 178 -11.58 -3.80 -11.06
C GLN A 178 -13.03 -4.22 -10.82
N ALA A 179 -13.21 -5.32 -10.11
CA ALA A 179 -14.50 -5.82 -9.66
C ALA A 179 -14.56 -5.88 -8.14
N VAL A 180 -15.75 -5.68 -7.59
CA VAL A 180 -15.97 -5.53 -6.14
C VAL A 180 -16.64 -6.76 -5.57
N ILE A 181 -16.10 -7.29 -4.48
CA ILE A 181 -16.76 -8.25 -3.61
C ILE A 181 -17.30 -7.46 -2.40
N PRO A 182 -18.62 -7.42 -2.15
CA PRO A 182 -19.18 -6.70 -1.03
C PRO A 182 -18.70 -7.20 0.34
N ALA A 183 -18.78 -6.35 1.36
CA ALA A 183 -18.60 -6.77 2.75
C ALA A 183 -19.54 -7.94 3.10
N GLY A 184 -19.05 -8.89 3.87
CA GLY A 184 -19.80 -10.09 4.26
C GLY A 184 -19.87 -11.20 3.20
N VAL A 185 -19.42 -10.94 1.97
CA VAL A 185 -19.40 -11.91 0.86
C VAL A 185 -18.00 -12.50 0.67
N GLY A 186 -17.88 -13.81 0.51
CA GLY A 186 -16.61 -14.51 0.40
C GLY A 186 -15.90 -14.66 1.75
N GLU A 187 -14.58 -14.52 1.76
CA GLU A 187 -13.74 -14.76 2.93
C GLU A 187 -13.16 -13.48 3.51
N GLY A 188 -12.60 -13.54 4.72
CA GLY A 188 -11.65 -12.55 5.24
C GLY A 188 -10.34 -12.60 4.47
N THR A 189 -9.44 -11.65 4.76
CA THR A 189 -8.13 -11.66 4.12
C THR A 189 -7.32 -12.87 4.54
N ASP A 190 -6.75 -13.55 3.59
CA ASP A 190 -5.82 -14.66 3.77
C ASP A 190 -4.77 -14.67 2.64
N HIS A 191 -3.92 -15.68 2.61
CA HIS A 191 -2.97 -15.95 1.52
C HIS A 191 -2.79 -17.45 1.30
N GLY A 192 -2.30 -17.82 0.12
CA GLY A 192 -1.81 -19.18 -0.17
C GLY A 192 -0.33 -19.33 0.18
N PRO A 193 0.28 -20.46 -0.20
CA PRO A 193 1.73 -20.60 -0.17
C PRO A 193 2.41 -19.52 -1.01
N ARG A 194 3.61 -19.08 -0.59
CA ARG A 194 4.46 -18.19 -1.40
C ARG A 194 4.90 -18.88 -2.70
N TYR A 195 5.01 -18.11 -3.77
CA TYR A 195 5.36 -18.60 -5.11
C TYR A 195 5.94 -17.49 -5.97
N ASP A 196 6.59 -17.86 -7.06
CA ASP A 196 6.99 -16.89 -8.07
C ASP A 196 5.77 -16.54 -8.93
N ALA A 197 5.34 -15.28 -8.87
CA ALA A 197 4.10 -14.83 -9.47
C ALA A 197 4.32 -14.09 -10.78
N LEU A 198 3.51 -14.39 -11.80
CA LEU A 198 3.40 -13.54 -12.99
C LEU A 198 2.52 -12.35 -12.66
N VAL A 199 3.16 -11.19 -12.50
CA VAL A 199 2.49 -9.89 -12.27
C VAL A 199 2.14 -9.25 -13.61
N ARG A 200 0.96 -8.64 -13.70
CA ARG A 200 0.48 -7.91 -14.86
C ARG A 200 0.11 -6.49 -14.46
N ARG A 201 0.62 -5.47 -15.18
CA ARG A 201 0.22 -4.09 -14.94
C ARG A 201 -1.10 -3.75 -15.63
N ILE A 202 -1.84 -2.83 -15.03
CA ILE A 202 -3.10 -2.29 -15.55
C ILE A 202 -2.91 -0.81 -15.86
N GLY A 203 -3.40 -0.38 -17.01
CA GLY A 203 -3.38 1.04 -17.39
C GLY A 203 -1.97 1.61 -17.51
N GLU A 204 -1.89 2.93 -17.38
CA GLU A 204 -0.64 3.69 -17.46
C GLU A 204 -0.43 4.47 -16.15
N HIS A 205 0.72 4.27 -15.52
CA HIS A 205 1.08 4.99 -14.30
C HIS A 205 2.58 5.34 -14.35
N PRO A 206 3.01 6.52 -13.87
CA PRO A 206 4.41 6.94 -13.95
C PRO A 206 5.41 5.95 -13.35
N VAL A 207 5.02 5.23 -12.30
CA VAL A 207 5.86 4.19 -11.68
C VAL A 207 6.13 3.04 -12.65
N HIS A 208 5.19 2.72 -13.53
CA HIS A 208 5.27 1.62 -14.49
C HIS A 208 5.71 2.04 -15.90
N GLU A 209 6.03 3.31 -16.11
CA GLU A 209 6.48 3.79 -17.43
C GLU A 209 7.71 3.02 -17.90
N GLY A 210 7.65 2.48 -19.11
CA GLY A 210 8.73 1.67 -19.69
C GLY A 210 8.86 0.24 -19.14
N LEU A 211 8.12 -0.16 -18.10
CA LEU A 211 8.10 -1.55 -17.65
C LEU A 211 7.33 -2.44 -18.66
N PRO A 212 7.68 -3.73 -18.77
CA PRO A 212 6.92 -4.67 -19.58
C PRO A 212 5.47 -4.77 -19.06
N ARG A 213 4.55 -5.26 -19.91
CA ARG A 213 3.15 -5.47 -19.50
C ARG A 213 3.00 -6.56 -18.44
N ALA A 214 3.92 -7.52 -18.40
CA ALA A 214 3.94 -8.59 -17.43
C ALA A 214 5.39 -9.00 -17.11
N TRP A 215 5.64 -9.40 -15.87
CA TRP A 215 6.94 -9.87 -15.40
C TRP A 215 6.78 -10.86 -14.25
N MET A 216 7.78 -11.71 -14.06
CA MET A 216 7.84 -12.62 -12.93
C MET A 216 8.42 -11.93 -11.70
N THR A 217 7.73 -12.04 -10.57
CA THR A 217 8.18 -11.56 -9.25
C THR A 217 8.46 -12.75 -8.35
N ALA A 218 9.60 -12.74 -7.65
CA ALA A 218 10.00 -13.87 -6.81
C ALA A 218 9.31 -13.87 -5.45
N ASP A 219 8.94 -15.06 -4.98
CA ASP A 219 8.56 -15.38 -3.60
C ASP A 219 7.43 -14.48 -3.04
N VAL A 220 6.34 -14.37 -3.78
CA VAL A 220 5.20 -13.51 -3.43
C VAL A 220 4.29 -14.20 -2.42
N GLU A 221 3.93 -13.48 -1.36
CA GLU A 221 2.78 -13.77 -0.52
C GLU A 221 1.58 -12.94 -1.00
N LEU A 222 0.81 -13.49 -1.93
CA LEU A 222 -0.32 -12.77 -2.52
C LEU A 222 -1.53 -12.81 -1.59
N TYR A 223 -2.00 -11.63 -1.15
CA TYR A 223 -3.20 -11.53 -0.32
C TYR A 223 -4.47 -11.73 -1.15
N ARG A 224 -5.25 -12.71 -0.72
CA ARG A 224 -6.61 -12.95 -1.21
C ARG A 224 -7.58 -12.17 -0.35
N TYR A 225 -8.65 -11.65 -0.94
CA TYR A 225 -9.71 -10.93 -0.21
C TYR A 225 -9.19 -9.81 0.71
N ALA A 226 -8.10 -9.10 0.35
CA ALA A 226 -7.74 -7.92 1.11
C ALA A 226 -8.97 -6.99 1.21
N ARG A 227 -9.34 -6.61 2.44
CA ARG A 227 -10.59 -5.92 2.75
C ARG A 227 -10.35 -4.49 3.19
N GLY A 228 -11.32 -3.63 2.89
CA GLY A 228 -11.23 -2.25 3.36
C GLY A 228 -12.27 -1.33 2.76
N PRO A 229 -12.18 -0.01 3.02
CA PRO A 229 -13.05 0.96 2.39
C PRO A 229 -12.97 0.94 0.86
N ALA A 230 -11.76 0.70 0.32
CA ALA A 230 -11.45 0.67 -1.11
C ALA A 230 -12.04 1.89 -1.86
N CYS A 231 -11.98 3.06 -1.21
CA CYS A 231 -12.45 4.32 -1.77
C CYS A 231 -11.28 5.02 -2.47
N GLN A 232 -11.52 5.60 -3.65
CA GLN A 232 -10.50 6.30 -4.44
C GLN A 232 -9.24 5.46 -4.70
N LEU A 233 -9.41 4.14 -4.80
CA LEU A 233 -8.36 3.17 -5.01
C LEU A 233 -8.23 2.86 -6.51
N GLU A 234 -7.00 2.88 -7.00
CA GLU A 234 -6.63 2.49 -8.36
C GLU A 234 -5.62 1.33 -8.29
N VAL A 235 -6.01 0.16 -8.80
CA VAL A 235 -5.09 -0.99 -8.90
C VAL A 235 -4.14 -0.76 -10.07
N LEU A 236 -2.85 -0.89 -9.81
CA LEU A 236 -1.79 -0.70 -10.80
C LEU A 236 -1.29 -2.02 -11.38
N SER A 237 -1.29 -3.08 -10.57
CA SER A 237 -0.90 -4.42 -11.00
C SER A 237 -1.61 -5.50 -10.19
N TYR A 238 -1.64 -6.70 -10.76
CA TYR A 238 -2.25 -7.87 -10.16
C TYR A 238 -1.48 -9.14 -10.47
N ALA A 239 -1.74 -10.18 -9.68
CA ALA A 239 -1.28 -11.54 -9.96
C ALA A 239 -2.42 -12.55 -9.77
N ARG A 240 -2.31 -13.70 -10.45
CA ARG A 240 -3.27 -14.79 -10.34
C ARG A 240 -2.87 -15.72 -9.19
N GLU A 241 -3.75 -15.86 -8.22
CA GLU A 241 -3.53 -16.78 -7.11
C GLU A 241 -3.78 -18.23 -7.59
N PRO A 242 -2.80 -19.17 -7.38
CA PRO A 242 -2.86 -20.50 -7.98
C PRO A 242 -4.03 -21.38 -7.52
N GLN A 243 -4.45 -21.29 -6.25
CA GLN A 243 -5.48 -22.16 -5.67
C GLN A 243 -6.88 -21.70 -6.04
N THR A 244 -7.17 -20.42 -5.85
CA THR A 244 -8.49 -19.83 -6.15
C THR A 244 -8.66 -19.51 -7.63
N ARG A 245 -7.54 -19.33 -8.35
CA ARG A 245 -7.48 -18.90 -9.74
C ARG A 245 -8.09 -17.52 -9.99
N MET A 246 -8.25 -16.73 -8.93
CA MET A 246 -8.66 -15.33 -9.00
C MET A 246 -7.44 -14.41 -9.12
N ASN A 247 -7.64 -13.25 -9.74
CA ASN A 247 -6.59 -12.24 -9.87
C ASN A 247 -6.76 -11.21 -8.74
N TRP A 248 -5.73 -11.06 -7.90
CA TRP A 248 -5.73 -10.15 -6.76
C TRP A 248 -4.74 -9.01 -6.96
N PRO A 249 -5.05 -7.79 -6.42
CA PRO A 249 -4.14 -6.66 -6.50
C PRO A 249 -2.77 -6.95 -5.90
N MET A 250 -1.72 -6.57 -6.60
CA MET A 250 -0.34 -6.56 -6.11
C MET A 250 0.10 -5.17 -5.66
N GLU A 251 -0.33 -4.17 -6.42
CA GLU A 251 -0.01 -2.77 -6.16
C GLU A 251 -1.25 -1.90 -6.43
N TRP A 252 -1.45 -0.92 -5.59
CA TRP A 252 -2.49 0.07 -5.79
C TRP A 252 -2.14 1.41 -5.17
N THR A 253 -2.82 2.45 -5.62
CA THR A 253 -2.72 3.79 -5.05
C THR A 253 -4.03 4.25 -4.46
N VAL A 254 -3.94 5.12 -3.46
CA VAL A 254 -5.06 5.80 -2.84
C VAL A 254 -4.71 7.27 -2.68
N MET A 255 -5.68 8.14 -2.92
CA MET A 255 -5.56 9.57 -2.59
C MET A 255 -6.22 9.84 -1.25
N TYR A 256 -5.47 10.40 -0.29
CA TYR A 256 -5.97 10.82 1.01
C TYR A 256 -5.75 12.33 1.20
N GLY A 257 -6.82 13.11 1.18
CA GLY A 257 -6.69 14.55 1.11
C GLY A 257 -5.91 15.00 -0.14
N ARG A 258 -4.76 15.66 0.04
CA ARG A 258 -3.82 15.99 -1.04
C ARG A 258 -2.66 15.00 -1.14
N GLY A 259 -2.58 14.04 -0.21
CA GLY A 259 -1.51 13.05 -0.14
C GLY A 259 -1.65 11.92 -1.14
N ARG A 260 -0.54 11.24 -1.38
CA ARG A 260 -0.45 10.04 -2.21
C ARG A 260 -0.07 8.86 -1.35
N CYS A 261 -0.84 7.79 -1.43
CA CYS A 261 -0.54 6.51 -0.80
C CYS A 261 -0.26 5.47 -1.87
N TYR A 262 0.80 4.71 -1.70
CA TYR A 262 1.17 3.58 -2.55
C TYR A 262 1.26 2.34 -1.68
N VAL A 263 0.52 1.31 -2.01
CA VAL A 263 0.49 0.05 -1.27
C VAL A 263 0.99 -1.06 -2.17
N ALA A 264 1.90 -1.89 -1.65
CA ALA A 264 2.47 -3.00 -2.39
C ALA A 264 2.52 -4.26 -1.53
N ASN A 265 2.06 -5.39 -2.08
CA ASN A 265 2.11 -6.70 -1.43
C ASN A 265 3.50 -7.37 -1.54
N TYR A 266 4.47 -6.70 -2.16
CA TYR A 266 5.86 -7.15 -2.17
C TYR A 266 6.53 -6.97 -0.82
N GLY A 267 7.66 -7.67 -0.61
CA GLY A 267 8.56 -7.36 0.49
C GLY A 267 8.37 -8.22 1.74
N HIS A 268 7.79 -9.41 1.60
CA HIS A 268 7.67 -10.37 2.68
C HIS A 268 9.05 -10.77 3.22
N VAL A 269 9.30 -10.54 4.52
CA VAL A 269 10.52 -10.94 5.23
C VAL A 269 10.12 -11.59 6.54
N TRP A 270 10.17 -12.92 6.60
CA TRP A 270 9.76 -13.64 7.81
C TRP A 270 10.88 -13.70 8.84
N ASP A 271 10.51 -13.91 10.11
CA ASP A 271 11.48 -14.14 11.17
C ASP A 271 12.30 -15.41 10.88
N GLY A 272 13.63 -15.26 10.89
CA GLY A 272 14.57 -16.31 10.54
C GLY A 272 14.99 -16.35 9.04
N ASP A 273 14.36 -15.55 8.17
CA ASP A 273 14.88 -15.33 6.81
C ASP A 273 16.25 -14.66 6.88
N LYS A 274 17.28 -15.33 6.36
CA LYS A 274 18.64 -14.76 6.36
C LYS A 274 18.89 -13.86 5.17
N ASP A 275 18.26 -14.16 4.05
CA ASP A 275 18.48 -13.50 2.77
C ASP A 275 17.18 -13.56 1.94
N PRO A 276 16.18 -12.74 2.29
CA PRO A 276 14.87 -12.77 1.63
C PRO A 276 14.98 -12.33 0.18
N VAL A 277 14.65 -13.25 -0.75
CA VAL A 277 14.75 -13.02 -2.20
C VAL A 277 13.85 -11.91 -2.69
N THR A 278 12.70 -11.69 -2.04
CA THR A 278 11.74 -10.67 -2.43
C THR A 278 12.34 -9.26 -2.45
N LEU A 279 13.15 -8.87 -1.46
CA LEU A 279 13.84 -7.57 -1.44
C LEU A 279 15.11 -7.51 -2.31
N ARG A 280 15.53 -8.65 -2.88
CA ARG A 280 16.58 -8.73 -3.91
C ARG A 280 16.02 -8.77 -5.33
N SER A 281 14.70 -8.96 -5.47
CA SER A 281 14.04 -9.00 -6.77
C SER A 281 14.15 -7.63 -7.46
N VAL A 282 14.59 -7.64 -8.72
CA VAL A 282 14.90 -6.40 -9.46
C VAL A 282 13.66 -5.55 -9.68
N ASP A 283 12.53 -6.17 -9.94
CA ASP A 283 11.24 -5.49 -10.08
C ASP A 283 10.81 -4.82 -8.77
N VAL A 284 10.91 -5.52 -7.62
CA VAL A 284 10.55 -4.98 -6.32
C VAL A 284 11.40 -3.76 -5.97
N GLN A 285 12.72 -3.83 -6.19
CA GLN A 285 13.61 -2.68 -5.97
C GLN A 285 13.29 -1.52 -6.92
N THR A 286 13.06 -1.82 -8.20
CA THR A 286 12.74 -0.82 -9.21
C THR A 286 11.43 -0.10 -8.90
N ILE A 287 10.38 -0.84 -8.57
CA ILE A 287 9.07 -0.31 -8.21
C ILE A 287 9.15 0.55 -6.94
N LEU A 288 9.83 0.06 -5.89
CA LEU A 288 10.03 0.81 -4.65
C LEU A 288 10.69 2.18 -4.92
N ILE A 289 11.81 2.20 -5.65
CA ILE A 289 12.55 3.44 -5.95
C ILE A 289 11.67 4.41 -6.74
N ARG A 290 11.01 3.93 -7.78
CA ARG A 290 10.14 4.74 -8.65
C ARG A 290 8.89 5.25 -7.92
N ALA A 291 8.29 4.40 -7.08
CA ALA A 291 7.15 4.80 -6.25
C ALA A 291 7.52 5.89 -5.24
N LEU A 292 8.70 5.81 -4.61
CA LEU A 292 9.18 6.87 -3.72
C LEU A 292 9.43 8.20 -4.46
N GLN A 293 9.92 8.17 -5.70
CA GLN A 293 10.02 9.38 -6.53
C GLN A 293 8.63 9.97 -6.82
N TRP A 294 7.67 9.15 -7.23
CA TRP A 294 6.30 9.58 -7.50
C TRP A 294 5.59 10.12 -6.26
N LEU A 295 5.77 9.46 -5.11
CA LEU A 295 5.21 9.87 -3.82
C LEU A 295 5.77 11.23 -3.37
N ALA A 296 7.05 11.49 -3.61
CA ALA A 296 7.70 12.77 -3.35
C ALA A 296 7.31 13.86 -4.36
N ARG A 297 6.38 13.60 -5.27
CA ARG A 297 5.98 14.51 -6.35
C ARG A 297 7.15 14.93 -7.24
N ARG A 298 8.13 14.04 -7.41
CA ARG A 298 9.23 14.18 -8.36
C ARG A 298 8.88 13.46 -9.66
N GLU A 299 9.60 13.81 -10.70
CA GLU A 299 9.63 13.00 -11.93
C GLU A 299 10.20 11.61 -11.60
N VAL A 300 9.65 10.59 -12.19
CA VAL A 300 10.16 9.22 -12.08
C VAL A 300 11.29 9.04 -13.09
N THR A 301 12.52 9.18 -12.64
CA THR A 301 13.73 9.16 -13.48
C THR A 301 14.54 7.88 -13.35
N TRP A 302 14.24 7.03 -12.33
CA TRP A 302 14.93 5.77 -12.19
C TRP A 302 14.69 4.88 -13.40
N PRO A 303 15.75 4.47 -14.13
CA PRO A 303 15.59 3.72 -15.37
C PRO A 303 15.02 2.31 -15.09
N VAL A 304 14.47 1.69 -16.12
CA VAL A 304 14.22 0.25 -16.12
C VAL A 304 15.56 -0.44 -16.26
N PRO A 305 15.99 -1.28 -15.28
CA PRO A 305 17.27 -1.98 -15.39
C PRO A 305 17.28 -2.97 -16.55
N GLU A 306 18.45 -3.20 -17.16
CA GLU A 306 18.61 -4.20 -18.24
C GLU A 306 18.29 -5.62 -17.76
N ASP A 307 18.53 -5.88 -16.47
CA ASP A 307 18.21 -7.15 -15.79
C ASP A 307 16.78 -7.20 -15.23
N TYR A 308 15.86 -6.32 -15.69
CA TYR A 308 14.45 -6.39 -15.28
C TYR A 308 13.84 -7.74 -15.67
N PRO A 309 13.03 -8.40 -14.78
CA PRO A 309 12.48 -9.72 -15.07
C PRO A 309 11.58 -9.73 -16.31
N THR A 310 11.52 -10.90 -16.98
CA THR A 310 10.62 -11.15 -18.10
C THR A 310 9.30 -11.78 -17.62
N ALA A 311 8.41 -12.07 -18.55
CA ALA A 311 7.18 -12.81 -18.24
C ALA A 311 7.42 -14.30 -17.92
N GLU A 312 8.63 -14.82 -18.16
CA GLU A 312 9.02 -16.23 -17.99
C GLU A 312 10.01 -16.45 -16.84
N THR A 313 10.77 -15.41 -16.47
CA THR A 313 11.88 -15.55 -15.51
C THR A 313 11.92 -14.43 -14.50
N VAL A 314 12.14 -14.79 -13.23
CA VAL A 314 12.49 -13.84 -12.16
C VAL A 314 13.91 -13.32 -12.36
N SER A 315 14.19 -12.13 -11.83
CA SER A 315 15.53 -11.57 -11.76
C SER A 315 15.86 -11.20 -10.32
N ILE A 316 16.90 -11.80 -9.75
CA ILE A 316 17.28 -11.66 -8.34
C ILE A 316 18.73 -11.21 -8.27
N ARG A 317 18.98 -10.07 -7.65
CA ARG A 317 20.34 -9.55 -7.43
C ARG A 317 21.06 -10.35 -6.34
N PRO A 318 22.40 -10.33 -6.34
CA PRO A 318 23.19 -10.89 -5.24
C PRO A 318 22.75 -10.33 -3.89
N ALA A 319 23.02 -11.08 -2.82
CA ALA A 319 22.80 -10.61 -1.46
C ALA A 319 23.47 -9.23 -1.25
N LEU A 320 22.78 -8.31 -0.62
CA LEU A 320 23.35 -7.02 -0.28
C LEU A 320 24.38 -7.22 0.84
N PRO A 321 25.64 -6.78 0.65
CA PRO A 321 26.73 -7.01 1.61
C PRO A 321 26.47 -6.43 2.99
#